data_c3267061466d5cc9d60623a11def7e1c
#
_entry.id   c3267061466d5cc9d60623a11def7e1c
#
_cell.length_a   1.000
_cell.length_b   1.000
_cell.length_c   1.000
_cell.angle_alpha   90.00
_cell.angle_beta   90.00
_cell.angle_gamma   90.00
#
_symmetry.space_group_name_H-M   'P 1'
#
loop_
_entity.id
_entity.type
_entity.pdbx_description
1 polymer ?
#
loop_
_entity_poly.entity_id
_entity_poly.type
_entity_poly.pdbx_seq_one_letter_code
_entity_poly.pdbx_strand_id
1 'polypeptide(L)'
;MTLQDAPLCYGRKMDALGALRTAWLPEQNLLYYPDEYVQSTERHPMDHLSGVLRDRKFGNSRIGLEMDNYYFSAAAYTSLLKHLPNASFDDATGLVNWCRAVKSEEEIEFMRRAARIVEHMHTRILDQVEPGMRKCDLVAEIYDASIRGTAEY
;
A
#
# COMPACT_ATOMS: atom_id res chain seq x y z
N MET A 1 -6.11 -14.41 -5.36
CA MET A 1 -6.43 -14.87 -4.00
C MET A 1 -7.63 -15.76 -4.11
N THR A 2 -7.54 -17.00 -3.72
CA THR A 2 -8.71 -17.85 -3.54
C THR A 2 -9.28 -17.58 -2.14
N LEU A 3 -10.55 -17.86 -1.91
CA LEU A 3 -11.19 -17.68 -0.58
C LEU A 3 -10.58 -18.58 0.51
N GLN A 4 -9.67 -19.48 0.15
CA GLN A 4 -9.08 -20.49 1.04
C GLN A 4 -7.59 -20.26 1.33
N ASP A 5 -6.91 -19.42 0.56
CA ASP A 5 -5.47 -19.19 0.71
C ASP A 5 -5.19 -17.84 1.40
N ALA A 6 -4.20 -17.84 2.28
CA ALA A 6 -3.71 -16.58 2.83
C ALA A 6 -3.16 -15.68 1.72
N PRO A 7 -3.36 -14.36 1.81
CA PRO A 7 -2.84 -13.43 0.82
C PRO A 7 -1.31 -13.49 0.73
N LEU A 8 -0.79 -13.10 -0.42
CA LEU A 8 0.64 -12.99 -0.67
C LEU A 8 1.01 -11.52 -0.76
N CYS A 9 2.12 -11.15 -0.15
CA CYS A 9 2.77 -9.88 -0.42
C CYS A 9 3.87 -10.12 -1.45
N TYR A 10 3.85 -9.35 -2.54
CA TYR A 10 4.84 -9.45 -3.60
C TYR A 10 5.42 -8.07 -3.88
N GLY A 11 6.73 -7.94 -3.82
CA GLY A 11 7.39 -6.66 -3.99
C GLY A 11 8.88 -6.78 -4.27
N ARG A 12 9.59 -5.68 -4.17
CA ARG A 12 11.05 -5.67 -4.22
C ARG A 12 11.61 -6.30 -2.95
N LYS A 13 12.74 -7.00 -3.04
CA LYS A 13 13.38 -7.68 -1.90
C LYS A 13 13.63 -6.75 -0.71
N MET A 14 14.08 -5.52 -0.96
CA MET A 14 14.32 -4.55 0.12
C MET A 14 13.04 -4.15 0.86
N ASP A 15 11.93 -4.06 0.15
CA ASP A 15 10.62 -3.68 0.73
C ASP A 15 10.02 -4.85 1.55
N ALA A 16 10.34 -6.09 1.17
CA ALA A 16 9.91 -7.29 1.90
C ALA A 16 10.41 -7.33 3.35
N LEU A 17 11.56 -6.73 3.66
CA LEU A 17 12.08 -6.62 5.03
C LEU A 17 11.15 -5.75 5.92
N GLY A 18 10.55 -4.72 5.37
CA GLY A 18 9.52 -3.93 6.05
C GLY A 18 8.27 -4.78 6.30
N ALA A 19 7.77 -5.44 5.26
CA ALA A 19 6.59 -6.30 5.36
C ALA A 19 6.76 -7.45 6.39
N LEU A 20 7.94 -8.03 6.48
CA LEU A 20 8.26 -9.08 7.47
C LEU A 20 8.05 -8.61 8.92
N ARG A 21 8.25 -7.31 9.20
CA ARG A 21 8.13 -6.73 10.54
C ARG A 21 6.78 -6.09 10.82
N THR A 22 6.09 -5.65 9.80
CA THR A 22 4.87 -4.83 9.95
C THR A 22 3.60 -5.51 9.45
N ALA A 23 3.72 -6.57 8.62
CA ALA A 23 2.57 -7.33 8.17
C ALA A 23 2.30 -8.53 9.08
N TRP A 24 1.04 -8.93 9.15
CA TRP A 24 0.61 -10.15 9.85
C TRP A 24 0.84 -11.43 9.04
N LEU A 25 1.33 -11.31 7.81
CA LEU A 25 1.56 -12.43 6.91
C LEU A 25 2.75 -13.29 7.36
N PRO A 26 2.64 -14.62 7.28
CA PRO A 26 3.77 -15.49 7.53
C PRO A 26 4.86 -15.29 6.45
N GLU A 27 6.12 -15.48 6.82
CA GLU A 27 7.28 -15.22 5.96
C GLU A 27 7.20 -15.90 4.59
N GLN A 28 6.70 -17.14 4.54
CA GLN A 28 6.53 -17.86 3.27
C GLN A 28 5.53 -17.24 2.30
N ASN A 29 4.71 -16.29 2.77
CA ASN A 29 3.77 -15.53 1.95
C ASN A 29 4.35 -14.18 1.47
N LEU A 30 5.58 -13.88 1.83
CA LEU A 30 6.33 -12.71 1.36
C LEU A 30 7.20 -13.14 0.19
N LEU A 31 6.80 -12.76 -1.01
CA LEU A 31 7.51 -13.06 -2.25
C LEU A 31 8.13 -11.79 -2.81
N TYR A 32 9.24 -11.94 -3.49
CA TYR A 32 9.94 -10.79 -4.08
C TYR A 32 10.56 -11.12 -5.44
N TYR A 33 10.66 -10.09 -6.25
CA TYR A 33 11.40 -10.16 -7.50
C TYR A 33 12.86 -9.74 -7.30
N PRO A 34 13.78 -10.27 -8.13
CA PRO A 34 15.19 -9.89 -8.13
C PRO A 34 15.42 -8.43 -8.48
N ASP A 35 16.51 -7.84 -8.00
CA ASP A 35 16.85 -6.44 -8.25
C ASP A 35 17.12 -6.11 -9.73
N GLU A 36 17.42 -7.10 -10.56
CA GLU A 36 17.56 -6.95 -12.00
C GLU A 36 16.28 -6.50 -12.74
N TYR A 37 15.13 -6.55 -12.08
CA TYR A 37 13.85 -6.05 -12.58
C TYR A 37 13.60 -4.59 -12.19
N VAL A 38 14.41 -4.03 -11.28
CA VAL A 38 14.23 -2.67 -10.79
C VAL A 38 14.75 -1.67 -11.83
N GLN A 39 13.88 -0.77 -12.28
CA GLN A 39 14.20 0.24 -13.30
C GLN A 39 14.82 -0.34 -14.59
N SER A 40 14.56 -1.61 -14.88
CA SER A 40 15.01 -2.25 -16.10
C SER A 40 14.20 -1.77 -17.31
N THR A 41 14.89 -1.53 -18.43
CA THR A 41 14.27 -1.25 -19.73
C THR A 41 13.92 -2.50 -20.51
N GLU A 42 14.40 -3.67 -20.07
CA GLU A 42 14.24 -4.96 -20.77
C GLU A 42 13.27 -5.91 -20.07
N ARG A 43 13.14 -5.76 -18.74
CA ARG A 43 12.35 -6.65 -17.87
C ARG A 43 11.38 -5.87 -17.01
N HIS A 44 10.21 -6.41 -16.81
CA HIS A 44 9.20 -5.83 -15.92
C HIS A 44 8.94 -6.75 -14.72
N PRO A 45 8.74 -6.25 -13.49
CA PRO A 45 8.40 -7.10 -12.33
C PRO A 45 7.21 -8.03 -12.55
N MET A 46 6.26 -7.65 -13.42
CA MET A 46 5.13 -8.49 -13.79
C MET A 46 5.51 -9.70 -14.64
N ASP A 47 6.67 -9.68 -15.33
CA ASP A 47 7.20 -10.87 -16.03
C ASP A 47 7.50 -11.98 -15.00
N HIS A 48 8.16 -11.61 -13.91
CA HIS A 48 8.46 -12.51 -12.79
C HIS A 48 7.19 -12.94 -12.04
N LEU A 49 6.30 -11.99 -11.74
CA LEU A 49 5.01 -12.30 -11.10
C LEU A 49 4.18 -13.29 -11.92
N SER A 50 4.19 -13.17 -13.23
CA SER A 50 3.48 -14.11 -14.13
C SER A 50 3.99 -15.54 -13.98
N GLY A 51 5.29 -15.72 -13.72
CA GLY A 51 5.86 -17.03 -13.36
C GLY A 51 5.26 -17.57 -12.06
N VAL A 52 5.25 -16.76 -11.02
CA VAL A 52 4.66 -17.10 -9.71
C VAL A 52 3.17 -17.47 -9.86
N LEU A 53 2.43 -16.73 -10.68
CA LEU A 53 1.01 -17.02 -10.92
C LEU A 53 0.80 -18.34 -11.67
N ARG A 54 1.65 -18.67 -12.65
CA ARG A 54 1.60 -19.97 -13.35
C ARG A 54 1.90 -21.14 -12.40
N ASP A 55 2.95 -21.03 -11.58
CA ASP A 55 3.35 -22.06 -10.60
C ASP A 55 2.23 -22.34 -9.61
N ARG A 56 1.42 -21.32 -9.30
CA ARG A 56 0.23 -21.41 -8.45
C ARG A 56 -1.05 -21.77 -9.21
N LYS A 57 -0.95 -22.17 -10.48
CA LYS A 57 -2.05 -22.62 -11.35
C LYS A 57 -3.07 -21.53 -11.73
N PHE A 58 -2.68 -20.25 -11.65
CA PHE A 58 -3.52 -19.12 -12.06
C PHE A 58 -3.34 -18.74 -13.55
N GLY A 59 -2.47 -19.42 -14.29
CA GLY A 59 -2.18 -19.11 -15.69
C GLY A 59 -3.36 -19.17 -16.66
N ASN A 60 -4.44 -19.85 -16.29
CA ASN A 60 -5.69 -19.98 -17.07
C ASN A 60 -6.91 -19.46 -16.29
N SER A 61 -6.68 -18.62 -15.31
CA SER A 61 -7.73 -18.13 -14.41
C SER A 61 -8.25 -16.76 -14.83
N ARG A 62 -9.41 -16.42 -14.31
CA ARG A 62 -9.94 -15.07 -14.34
C ARG A 62 -9.33 -14.28 -13.16
N ILE A 63 -8.62 -13.19 -13.46
CA ILE A 63 -7.83 -12.42 -12.51
C ILE A 63 -8.37 -10.98 -12.45
N GLY A 64 -8.75 -10.53 -11.27
CA GLY A 64 -9.09 -9.13 -11.04
C GLY A 64 -7.82 -8.29 -10.85
N LEU A 65 -7.76 -7.15 -11.52
CA LEU A 65 -6.68 -6.16 -11.41
C LEU A 65 -7.23 -4.81 -10.97
N GLU A 66 -6.56 -4.15 -10.05
CA GLU A 66 -6.86 -2.74 -9.74
C GLU A 66 -6.25 -1.85 -10.83
N MET A 67 -6.99 -1.65 -11.93
CA MET A 67 -6.48 -1.00 -13.14
C MET A 67 -6.25 0.50 -12.99
N ASP A 68 -6.95 1.17 -12.08
CA ASP A 68 -6.78 2.60 -11.77
C ASP A 68 -5.90 2.83 -10.53
N ASN A 69 -4.96 1.93 -10.27
CA ASN A 69 -3.99 2.09 -9.19
C ASN A 69 -2.78 2.88 -9.69
N TYR A 70 -2.33 3.86 -8.89
CA TYR A 70 -1.19 4.72 -9.23
C TYR A 70 0.08 3.94 -9.63
N TYR A 71 0.31 2.79 -9.03
CA TYR A 71 1.49 1.96 -9.28
C TYR A 71 1.29 0.90 -10.37
N PHE A 72 0.07 0.75 -10.88
CA PHE A 72 -0.25 -0.22 -11.93
C PHE A 72 -0.23 0.46 -13.29
N SER A 73 0.93 0.41 -13.96
CA SER A 73 1.13 1.06 -15.26
C SER A 73 0.59 0.25 -16.43
N ALA A 74 0.42 0.90 -17.59
CA ALA A 74 0.11 0.22 -18.84
C ALA A 74 1.17 -0.84 -19.21
N ALA A 75 2.45 -0.60 -18.86
CA ALA A 75 3.53 -1.58 -19.05
C ALA A 75 3.32 -2.83 -18.17
N ALA A 76 2.84 -2.65 -16.93
CA ALA A 76 2.50 -3.77 -16.05
C ALA A 76 1.39 -4.64 -16.66
N TYR A 77 0.33 -4.02 -17.16
CA TYR A 77 -0.78 -4.71 -17.81
C TYR A 77 -0.34 -5.47 -19.08
N THR A 78 0.41 -4.80 -19.94
CA THR A 78 0.93 -5.40 -21.18
C THR A 78 1.86 -6.59 -20.88
N SER A 79 2.68 -6.52 -19.85
CA SER A 79 3.52 -7.63 -19.40
C SER A 79 2.67 -8.83 -18.95
N LEU A 80 1.61 -8.61 -18.17
CA LEU A 80 0.71 -9.69 -17.75
C LEU A 80 0.03 -10.36 -18.94
N LEU A 81 -0.51 -9.59 -19.89
CA LEU A 81 -1.11 -10.10 -21.12
C LEU A 81 -0.14 -10.97 -21.92
N LYS A 82 1.11 -10.53 -22.04
CA LYS A 82 2.17 -11.24 -22.77
C LYS A 82 2.51 -12.59 -22.13
N HIS A 83 2.61 -12.62 -20.81
CA HIS A 83 3.13 -13.80 -20.09
C HIS A 83 2.04 -14.72 -19.53
N LEU A 84 0.77 -14.30 -19.54
CA LEU A 84 -0.40 -15.10 -19.16
C LEU A 84 -1.46 -15.08 -20.29
N PRO A 85 -1.13 -15.60 -21.49
CA PRO A 85 -2.01 -15.46 -22.67
C PRO A 85 -3.35 -16.18 -22.54
N ASN A 86 -3.46 -17.13 -21.62
CA ASN A 86 -4.69 -17.90 -21.40
C ASN A 86 -5.48 -17.42 -20.17
N ALA A 87 -4.99 -16.43 -19.44
CA ALA A 87 -5.74 -15.80 -18.35
C ALA A 87 -6.65 -14.71 -18.91
N SER A 88 -7.77 -14.47 -18.25
CA SER A 88 -8.60 -13.28 -18.48
C SER A 88 -8.43 -12.28 -17.35
N PHE A 89 -8.48 -11.00 -17.69
CA PHE A 89 -8.29 -9.91 -16.72
C PHE A 89 -9.54 -9.05 -16.67
N ASP A 90 -10.06 -8.85 -15.45
CA ASP A 90 -11.18 -7.96 -15.19
C ASP A 90 -10.71 -6.76 -14.35
N ASP A 91 -11.40 -5.65 -14.52
CA ASP A 91 -11.19 -4.48 -13.67
C ASP A 91 -11.78 -4.73 -12.27
N ALA A 92 -10.93 -4.75 -11.27
CA ALA A 92 -11.27 -4.85 -9.86
C ALA A 92 -10.93 -3.56 -9.09
N THR A 93 -10.84 -2.44 -9.80
CA THR A 93 -10.53 -1.14 -9.21
C THR A 93 -11.47 -0.81 -8.06
N GLY A 94 -10.89 -0.43 -6.94
CA GLY A 94 -11.63 -0.07 -5.74
C GLY A 94 -12.20 -1.22 -4.93
N LEU A 95 -12.03 -2.49 -5.33
CA LEU A 95 -12.56 -3.65 -4.59
C LEU A 95 -12.08 -3.66 -3.13
N VAL A 96 -10.78 -3.49 -2.91
CA VAL A 96 -10.19 -3.44 -1.57
C VAL A 96 -10.69 -2.22 -0.79
N ASN A 97 -10.83 -1.07 -1.44
CA ASN A 97 -11.37 0.15 -0.81
C ASN A 97 -12.82 -0.04 -0.36
N TRP A 98 -13.64 -0.71 -1.15
CA TRP A 98 -15.01 -1.06 -0.76
C TRP A 98 -15.04 -1.99 0.46
N CYS A 99 -14.20 -3.02 0.49
CA CYS A 99 -14.10 -3.92 1.65
C CYS A 99 -13.67 -3.14 2.92
N ARG A 100 -12.79 -2.14 2.77
CA ARG A 100 -12.29 -1.30 3.87
C ARG A 100 -13.19 -0.11 4.21
N ALA A 101 -14.28 0.11 3.47
CA ALA A 101 -15.19 1.23 3.71
C ALA A 101 -15.85 1.16 5.09
N VAL A 102 -16.26 -0.03 5.50
CA VAL A 102 -16.79 -0.28 6.84
C VAL A 102 -15.65 -0.67 7.77
N LYS A 103 -15.44 0.12 8.82
CA LYS A 103 -14.37 -0.04 9.80
C LYS A 103 -14.84 -0.93 10.96
N SER A 104 -13.93 -1.72 11.50
CA SER A 104 -14.15 -2.42 12.76
C SER A 104 -14.15 -1.45 13.95
N GLU A 105 -14.62 -1.92 15.11
CA GLU A 105 -14.57 -1.12 16.33
C GLU A 105 -13.15 -0.72 16.73
N GLU A 106 -12.18 -1.63 16.54
CA GLU A 106 -10.77 -1.38 16.80
C GLU A 106 -10.19 -0.32 15.86
N GLU A 107 -10.50 -0.39 14.55
CA GLU A 107 -10.09 0.62 13.58
C GLU A 107 -10.68 2.00 13.92
N ILE A 108 -11.97 2.05 14.35
CA ILE A 108 -12.62 3.28 14.81
C ILE A 108 -11.89 3.86 16.02
N GLU A 109 -11.45 3.03 16.95
CA GLU A 109 -10.69 3.50 18.11
C GLU A 109 -9.34 4.11 17.69
N PHE A 110 -8.60 3.49 16.79
CA PHE A 110 -7.38 4.08 16.23
C PHE A 110 -7.63 5.40 15.50
N MET A 111 -8.73 5.49 14.76
CA MET A 111 -9.12 6.75 14.10
C MET A 111 -9.44 7.85 15.13
N ARG A 112 -10.10 7.53 16.24
CA ARG A 112 -10.36 8.48 17.33
C ARG A 112 -9.05 8.99 17.97
N ARG A 113 -8.10 8.09 18.20
CA ARG A 113 -6.77 8.46 18.72
C ARG A 113 -6.04 9.38 17.76
N ALA A 114 -6.02 9.04 16.48
CA ALA A 114 -5.43 9.91 15.46
C ALA A 114 -6.12 11.28 15.41
N ALA A 115 -7.45 11.33 15.55
CA ALA A 115 -8.18 12.59 15.61
C ALA A 115 -7.78 13.48 16.80
N ARG A 116 -7.48 12.91 17.98
CA ARG A 116 -6.97 13.66 19.12
C ARG A 116 -5.64 14.36 18.84
N ILE A 117 -4.74 13.67 18.12
CA ILE A 117 -3.47 14.27 17.69
C ILE A 117 -3.74 15.43 16.73
N VAL A 118 -4.67 15.27 15.78
CA VAL A 118 -5.05 16.33 14.84
C VAL A 118 -5.69 17.52 15.58
N GLU A 119 -6.55 17.30 16.57
CA GLU A 119 -7.10 18.35 17.43
C GLU A 119 -5.97 19.11 18.15
N HIS A 120 -4.98 18.40 18.68
CA HIS A 120 -3.81 19.02 19.31
C HIS A 120 -3.00 19.88 18.33
N MET A 121 -2.78 19.39 17.09
CA MET A 121 -2.13 20.15 16.03
C MET A 121 -2.90 21.45 15.70
N HIS A 122 -4.24 21.38 15.60
CA HIS A 122 -5.07 22.55 15.36
C HIS A 122 -5.03 23.56 16.50
N THR A 123 -5.08 23.09 17.75
CA THR A 123 -4.90 23.96 18.93
C THR A 123 -3.56 24.68 18.88
N ARG A 124 -2.49 23.96 18.55
CA ARG A 124 -1.15 24.52 18.41
C ARG A 124 -1.08 25.62 17.34
N ILE A 125 -1.77 25.46 16.21
CA ILE A 125 -1.88 26.49 15.18
C ILE A 125 -2.53 27.76 15.76
N LEU A 126 -3.68 27.60 16.41
CA LEU A 126 -4.43 28.74 16.95
C LEU A 126 -3.67 29.49 18.02
N ASP A 127 -2.89 28.78 18.85
CA ASP A 127 -2.12 29.36 19.92
C ASP A 127 -0.84 30.08 19.44
N GLN A 128 -0.27 29.68 18.31
CA GLN A 128 1.03 30.16 17.86
C GLN A 128 0.94 31.15 16.67
N VAL A 129 -0.15 31.11 15.89
CA VAL A 129 -0.24 31.95 14.69
C VAL A 129 -0.37 33.42 15.06
N GLU A 130 0.53 34.25 14.54
CA GLU A 130 0.52 35.72 14.74
C GLU A 130 0.91 36.46 13.45
N PRO A 131 0.50 37.72 13.30
CA PRO A 131 0.92 38.56 12.17
C PRO A 131 2.44 38.69 12.07
N GLY A 132 3.01 38.37 10.90
CA GLY A 132 4.46 38.43 10.68
C GLY A 132 5.18 37.08 10.89
N MET A 133 4.53 36.07 11.44
CA MET A 133 5.09 34.71 11.54
C MET A 133 5.40 34.12 10.15
N ARG A 134 6.56 33.51 9.98
CA ARG A 134 6.91 32.82 8.75
C ARG A 134 6.16 31.50 8.66
N LYS A 135 5.74 31.13 7.45
CA LYS A 135 5.06 29.84 7.21
C LYS A 135 5.87 28.64 7.73
N CYS A 136 7.19 28.65 7.55
CA CYS A 136 8.05 27.55 7.98
C CYS A 136 8.06 27.37 9.51
N ASP A 137 7.98 28.46 10.28
CA ASP A 137 7.96 28.41 11.75
C ASP A 137 6.63 27.80 12.21
N LEU A 138 5.50 28.20 11.65
CA LEU A 138 4.20 27.60 11.95
C LEU A 138 4.14 26.11 11.55
N VAL A 139 4.69 25.76 10.40
CA VAL A 139 4.73 24.36 9.96
C VAL A 139 5.59 23.51 10.89
N ALA A 140 6.70 24.04 11.41
CA ALA A 140 7.53 23.35 12.38
C ALA A 140 6.77 23.05 13.69
N GLU A 141 5.97 24.00 14.19
CA GLU A 141 5.12 23.82 15.38
C GLU A 141 4.05 22.71 15.15
N ILE A 142 3.46 22.67 13.96
CA ILE A 142 2.49 21.64 13.59
C ILE A 142 3.14 20.24 13.55
N TYR A 143 4.32 20.14 12.94
CA TYR A 143 5.07 18.88 12.90
C TYR A 143 5.54 18.43 14.28
N ASP A 144 6.01 19.36 15.12
CA ASP A 144 6.37 19.06 16.51
C ASP A 144 5.19 18.47 17.26
N ALA A 145 4.02 19.09 17.18
CA ALA A 145 2.79 18.61 17.80
C ALA A 145 2.38 17.22 17.28
N SER A 146 2.49 17.00 15.97
CA SER A 146 2.12 15.70 15.35
C SER A 146 3.06 14.55 15.74
N ILE A 147 4.36 14.85 15.88
CA ILE A 147 5.39 13.84 16.21
C ILE A 147 5.39 13.51 17.70
N ARG A 148 5.21 14.52 18.56
CA ARG A 148 5.12 14.32 20.01
C ARG A 148 3.80 13.68 20.45
N GLY A 149 2.77 13.81 19.62
CA GLY A 149 1.43 13.33 19.95
C GLY A 149 0.81 14.07 21.13
N THR A 150 0.00 13.37 21.89
CA THR A 150 -0.61 13.85 23.12
C THR A 150 0.02 13.12 24.34
N ALA A 151 -0.32 13.54 25.55
CA ALA A 151 0.16 12.84 26.76
C ALA A 151 -0.34 11.40 26.89
N GLU A 152 -1.38 11.05 26.12
CA GLU A 152 -1.99 9.72 26.13
C GLU A 152 -1.53 8.86 24.94
N TYR A 153 -1.04 9.49 23.85
CA TYR A 153 -0.68 8.81 22.59
C TYR A 153 0.56 9.41 21.95
#